data_7f7b780a202cf3219917e7a585b0d043
#
_entry.id   7f7b780a202cf3219917e7a585b0d043
#
_cell.length_a   1.000
_cell.length_b   1.000
_cell.length_c   1.000
_cell.angle_alpha   90.00
_cell.angle_beta   90.00
_cell.angle_gamma   90.00
#
_symmetry.space_group_name_H-M   'P 1'
#
loop_
_entity.id
_entity.type
_entity.pdbx_description
1 polymer ?
#
loop_
_entity_poly.entity_id
_entity_poly.type
_entity_poly.pdbx_seq_one_letter_code
_entity_poly.pdbx_strand_id
1 'polypeptide(L)'
;MKSNFNLAAVVLLAWLASSILFSACTVNRDFIFRADEDFMFNSQLPDSSNTDFKITPNSILQFDLYTNEGALVLEFTTSDVQRTTINAVQTNFYLVQSDGFCEFPVVGKIDVSGLSIPECQTKLEQAYSGQFIKPYAIIKVVNRRALVYSGQRAEGFVVPLINPNVTLLEALSIAGGLGQDANASKVRVYRIINGQQQMYSFDLSKIEGLHNAHFIIQAGDIIHVEPMPQVLREVQQDILPFVQIISSLAIIVGVFTTIIN
;
A
#
# COMPACT_ATOMS: atom_id res chain seq x y z
N MET A 1 43.77 47.14 -29.89
CA MET A 1 43.44 46.97 -28.44
C MET A 1 41.96 46.73 -28.13
N LYS A 2 41.02 46.87 -29.07
CA LYS A 2 39.57 46.64 -28.83
C LYS A 2 39.10 45.17 -28.96
N SER A 3 39.89 44.30 -29.65
CA SER A 3 39.49 42.93 -29.92
C SER A 3 39.61 41.99 -28.70
N ASN A 4 40.58 42.23 -27.81
CA ASN A 4 40.86 41.36 -26.66
C ASN A 4 39.84 41.55 -25.50
N PHE A 5 39.14 42.68 -25.47
CA PHE A 5 38.13 42.93 -24.43
C PHE A 5 36.86 42.12 -24.66
N ASN A 6 36.48 41.91 -25.91
CA ASN A 6 35.30 41.14 -26.25
C ASN A 6 35.50 39.62 -25.99
N LEU A 7 36.71 39.11 -26.21
CA LEU A 7 37.03 37.70 -25.97
C LEU A 7 37.01 37.38 -24.47
N ALA A 8 37.58 38.26 -23.65
CA ALA A 8 37.58 38.06 -22.19
C ALA A 8 36.16 38.13 -21.59
N ALA A 9 35.28 39.00 -22.08
CA ALA A 9 33.90 39.09 -21.67
C ALA A 9 33.10 37.82 -22.04
N VAL A 10 33.31 37.26 -23.23
CA VAL A 10 32.69 36.03 -23.68
C VAL A 10 33.15 34.84 -22.82
N VAL A 11 34.45 34.73 -22.53
CA VAL A 11 35.01 33.66 -21.68
C VAL A 11 34.47 33.80 -20.25
N LEU A 12 34.32 34.99 -19.72
CA LEU A 12 33.79 35.22 -18.37
C LEU A 12 32.29 34.86 -18.27
N LEU A 13 31.50 35.18 -19.31
CA LEU A 13 30.10 34.80 -19.43
C LEU A 13 29.95 33.28 -19.58
N ALA A 14 30.79 32.62 -20.35
CA ALA A 14 30.79 31.17 -20.47
C ALA A 14 31.15 30.48 -19.15
N TRP A 15 32.07 31.02 -18.38
CA TRP A 15 32.49 30.53 -17.08
C TRP A 15 31.36 30.69 -16.02
N LEU A 16 30.68 31.85 -16.03
CA LEU A 16 29.53 32.12 -15.18
C LEU A 16 28.36 31.20 -15.52
N ALA A 17 28.06 30.97 -16.79
CA ALA A 17 27.04 30.05 -17.24
C ALA A 17 27.37 28.58 -16.85
N SER A 18 28.63 28.17 -16.93
CA SER A 18 29.10 26.85 -16.49
C SER A 18 28.94 26.65 -14.97
N SER A 19 29.22 27.67 -14.15
CA SER A 19 29.10 27.56 -12.69
C SER A 19 27.64 27.44 -12.22
N ILE A 20 26.67 27.99 -12.96
CA ILE A 20 25.23 27.88 -12.66
C ILE A 20 24.72 26.45 -12.96
N LEU A 21 25.32 25.76 -13.94
CA LEU A 21 24.93 24.39 -14.31
C LEU A 21 25.31 23.32 -13.27
N PHE A 22 26.26 23.61 -12.37
CA PHE A 22 26.69 22.65 -11.33
C PHE A 22 25.90 22.74 -10.02
N SER A 23 25.00 23.72 -9.84
CA SER A 23 24.28 23.90 -8.56
C SER A 23 22.92 23.26 -8.48
N ALA A 24 22.42 22.53 -9.49
CA ALA A 24 21.03 22.15 -9.58
C ALA A 24 20.79 20.62 -9.63
N CYS A 25 21.33 19.87 -8.68
CA CYS A 25 20.95 18.45 -8.59
C CYS A 25 20.51 18.10 -7.18
N THR A 26 19.26 18.41 -6.84
CA THR A 26 18.52 17.70 -5.81
C THR A 26 17.44 16.88 -6.49
N VAL A 27 17.87 15.78 -7.14
CA VAL A 27 16.98 14.78 -7.75
C VAL A 27 16.31 13.99 -6.62
N ASN A 28 14.99 13.84 -6.67
CA ASN A 28 14.18 12.95 -5.81
C ASN A 28 13.87 13.44 -4.39
N ARG A 29 13.43 14.67 -4.23
CA ARG A 29 13.03 15.20 -2.91
C ARG A 29 11.63 14.75 -2.44
N ASP A 30 10.75 14.36 -3.36
CA ASP A 30 9.32 14.25 -3.10
C ASP A 30 8.81 12.80 -2.99
N PHE A 31 9.70 11.83 -2.70
CA PHE A 31 9.26 10.47 -2.49
C PHE A 31 8.76 10.25 -1.06
N ILE A 32 7.57 9.67 -0.95
CA ILE A 32 7.03 9.25 0.34
C ILE A 32 7.77 8.01 0.87
N PHE A 33 7.79 7.84 2.20
CA PHE A 33 8.37 6.67 2.90
C PHE A 33 9.83 6.37 2.53
N ARG A 34 10.64 7.40 2.29
CA ARG A 34 12.06 7.24 2.04
C ARG A 34 12.74 6.70 3.31
N ALA A 35 13.42 5.55 3.19
CA ALA A 35 14.31 5.07 4.24
C ALA A 35 15.70 5.63 4.00
N ASP A 36 16.40 5.96 5.08
CA ASP A 36 17.83 6.30 5.01
C ASP A 36 18.65 5.09 4.57
N GLU A 37 19.81 5.33 3.94
CA GLU A 37 20.68 4.25 3.43
C GLU A 37 21.14 3.29 4.54
N ASP A 38 21.25 3.77 5.78
CA ASP A 38 21.66 3.01 6.96
C ASP A 38 20.50 2.30 7.67
N PHE A 39 19.27 2.40 7.14
CA PHE A 39 18.13 1.76 7.78
C PHE A 39 18.21 0.25 7.70
N MET A 40 18.24 -0.41 8.88
CA MET A 40 18.30 -1.86 8.96
C MET A 40 16.94 -2.49 8.68
N PHE A 41 16.86 -3.22 7.57
CA PHE A 41 15.71 -4.04 7.23
C PHE A 41 15.76 -5.36 8.01
N ASN A 42 14.59 -5.85 8.39
CA ASN A 42 14.50 -7.16 9.02
C ASN A 42 14.83 -8.23 7.96
N SER A 43 15.97 -8.92 8.12
CA SER A 43 16.42 -9.95 7.18
C SER A 43 15.71 -11.29 7.38
N GLN A 44 15.07 -11.50 8.54
CA GLN A 44 14.29 -12.70 8.80
C GLN A 44 12.84 -12.42 8.47
N LEU A 45 12.36 -13.05 7.40
CA LEU A 45 10.93 -13.06 7.10
C LEU A 45 10.23 -13.90 8.17
N PRO A 46 9.10 -13.42 8.74
CA PRO A 46 8.32 -14.23 9.65
C PRO A 46 7.84 -15.49 8.90
N ASP A 47 7.87 -16.62 9.59
CA ASP A 47 7.35 -17.86 9.04
C ASP A 47 5.86 -17.65 8.70
N SER A 48 5.55 -17.72 7.41
CA SER A 48 4.20 -17.44 6.87
C SER A 48 3.15 -18.42 7.36
N SER A 49 3.58 -19.59 7.85
CA SER A 49 2.69 -20.64 8.34
C SER A 49 2.08 -20.38 9.72
N ASN A 50 2.57 -19.37 10.47
CA ASN A 50 2.23 -19.21 11.89
C ASN A 50 1.62 -17.84 12.25
N THR A 51 1.09 -17.10 11.29
CA THR A 51 0.39 -15.84 11.59
C THR A 51 -1.10 -16.09 11.79
N ASP A 52 -1.46 -16.66 12.94
CA ASP A 52 -2.83 -16.71 13.39
C ASP A 52 -3.36 -15.28 13.55
N PHE A 53 -4.18 -14.87 12.58
CA PHE A 53 -4.89 -13.61 12.67
C PHE A 53 -5.74 -13.62 13.95
N LYS A 54 -5.57 -12.60 14.79
CA LYS A 54 -6.38 -12.38 15.98
C LYS A 54 -7.40 -11.29 15.75
N ILE A 55 -8.60 -11.53 16.20
CA ILE A 55 -9.68 -10.55 16.16
C ILE A 55 -9.31 -9.37 17.05
N THR A 56 -9.45 -8.17 16.53
CA THR A 56 -9.14 -6.92 17.26
C THR A 56 -10.38 -6.04 17.37
N PRO A 57 -10.42 -5.09 18.30
CA PRO A 57 -11.44 -4.05 18.31
C PRO A 57 -11.56 -3.38 16.92
N ASN A 58 -12.77 -2.98 16.55
CA ASN A 58 -13.16 -2.48 15.24
C ASN A 58 -13.10 -3.50 14.09
N SER A 59 -12.85 -4.79 14.36
CA SER A 59 -13.10 -5.84 13.38
C SER A 59 -14.58 -5.95 13.07
N ILE A 60 -14.94 -6.15 11.80
CA ILE A 60 -16.30 -6.43 11.37
C ILE A 60 -16.37 -7.92 11.05
N LEU A 61 -17.20 -8.63 11.80
CA LEU A 61 -17.40 -10.06 11.67
C LEU A 61 -18.65 -10.33 10.83
N GLN A 62 -18.52 -11.13 9.80
CA GLN A 62 -19.65 -11.82 9.19
C GLN A 62 -19.86 -13.11 9.96
N PHE A 63 -21.10 -13.38 10.39
CA PHE A 63 -21.44 -14.53 11.19
C PHE A 63 -22.64 -15.27 10.59
N ASP A 64 -22.47 -16.57 10.36
CA ASP A 64 -23.50 -17.49 9.89
C ASP A 64 -23.60 -18.67 10.87
N LEU A 65 -24.81 -18.98 11.34
CA LEU A 65 -25.06 -20.09 12.26
C LEU A 65 -25.86 -21.19 11.58
N TYR A 66 -25.35 -22.40 11.65
CA TYR A 66 -25.97 -23.61 11.14
C TYR A 66 -26.28 -24.55 12.28
N THR A 67 -27.38 -25.29 12.18
CA THR A 67 -27.76 -26.36 13.14
C THR A 67 -28.22 -27.59 12.40
N ASN A 68 -28.34 -28.75 13.12
CA ASN A 68 -28.91 -29.98 12.59
C ASN A 68 -28.44 -30.29 11.15
N GLU A 69 -27.14 -30.59 10.98
CA GLU A 69 -26.60 -31.07 9.71
C GLU A 69 -26.63 -30.04 8.56
N GLY A 70 -26.62 -28.71 8.88
CA GLY A 70 -26.43 -27.68 7.88
C GLY A 70 -27.66 -26.84 7.53
N ALA A 71 -28.74 -26.92 8.32
CA ALA A 71 -29.85 -26.01 8.17
C ALA A 71 -29.44 -24.60 8.67
N LEU A 72 -29.48 -23.60 7.81
CA LEU A 72 -29.22 -22.19 8.19
C LEU A 72 -30.35 -21.70 9.09
N VAL A 73 -30.04 -21.34 10.36
CA VAL A 73 -31.05 -21.01 11.37
C VAL A 73 -31.26 -19.50 11.50
N LEU A 74 -30.25 -18.73 11.21
CA LEU A 74 -30.33 -17.27 11.33
C LEU A 74 -30.50 -16.61 9.95
N GLU A 75 -31.60 -16.93 9.26
CA GLU A 75 -32.20 -15.99 8.33
C GLU A 75 -33.05 -15.02 9.13
N PHE A 76 -32.52 -13.85 9.48
CA PHE A 76 -33.35 -12.75 9.97
C PHE A 76 -34.18 -12.19 8.81
N THR A 77 -35.22 -12.95 8.45
CA THR A 77 -36.29 -12.39 7.66
C THR A 77 -37.09 -11.48 8.57
N THR A 78 -36.94 -10.18 8.42
CA THR A 78 -37.99 -9.25 8.76
C THR A 78 -39.22 -9.69 7.95
N SER A 79 -40.18 -10.30 8.65
CA SER A 79 -41.46 -10.70 8.13
C SER A 79 -42.11 -9.53 7.39
N ASP A 80 -42.71 -9.85 6.24
CA ASP A 80 -43.67 -9.04 5.47
C ASP A 80 -43.13 -7.90 4.58
N VAL A 81 -42.23 -8.19 3.65
CA VAL A 81 -42.29 -7.51 2.34
C VAL A 81 -42.03 -8.51 1.22
N GLN A 82 -43.08 -8.86 0.50
CA GLN A 82 -43.14 -9.42 -0.85
C GLN A 82 -41.84 -10.05 -1.41
N ARG A 83 -41.90 -11.37 -1.60
CA ARG A 83 -41.03 -12.18 -2.46
C ARG A 83 -41.05 -11.66 -3.90
N THR A 84 -40.39 -10.56 -4.14
CA THR A 84 -40.08 -10.14 -5.52
C THR A 84 -38.75 -9.43 -5.51
N THR A 85 -37.85 -10.04 -6.27
CA THR A 85 -36.49 -9.61 -6.63
C THR A 85 -35.34 -10.05 -5.71
N ILE A 86 -34.83 -11.26 -6.05
CA ILE A 86 -33.41 -11.45 -6.44
C ILE A 86 -32.38 -11.14 -5.34
N ASN A 87 -31.85 -12.21 -4.68
CA ASN A 87 -30.47 -12.33 -4.23
C ASN A 87 -29.80 -11.15 -3.52
N ALA A 88 -30.48 -10.47 -2.60
CA ALA A 88 -29.77 -9.78 -1.55
C ALA A 88 -29.34 -10.84 -0.53
N VAL A 89 -28.13 -11.35 -0.61
CA VAL A 89 -27.47 -12.02 0.49
C VAL A 89 -27.46 -11.03 1.65
N GLN A 90 -28.39 -11.15 2.59
CA GLN A 90 -28.37 -10.35 3.81
C GLN A 90 -27.15 -10.79 4.61
N THR A 91 -26.07 -10.06 4.45
CA THR A 91 -24.83 -10.31 5.15
C THR A 91 -24.96 -9.73 6.55
N ASN A 92 -25.03 -10.56 7.56
CA ASN A 92 -25.11 -10.14 8.96
C ASN A 92 -23.72 -9.74 9.44
N PHE A 93 -23.49 -8.45 9.54
CA PHE A 93 -22.24 -7.86 10.03
C PHE A 93 -22.34 -7.46 11.49
N TYR A 94 -21.36 -7.84 12.28
CA TYR A 94 -21.26 -7.56 13.70
C TYR A 94 -19.95 -6.85 13.99
N LEU A 95 -20.03 -5.70 14.64
CA LEU A 95 -18.86 -4.88 14.99
C LEU A 95 -18.30 -5.33 16.34
N VAL A 96 -17.01 -5.62 16.38
CA VAL A 96 -16.28 -5.77 17.65
C VAL A 96 -16.05 -4.39 18.24
N GLN A 97 -16.62 -4.14 19.42
CA GLN A 97 -16.56 -2.86 20.11
C GLN A 97 -15.14 -2.59 20.66
N SER A 98 -14.90 -1.36 21.10
CA SER A 98 -13.60 -0.95 21.66
C SER A 98 -13.22 -1.70 22.94
N ASP A 99 -14.21 -2.22 23.66
CA ASP A 99 -14.05 -3.06 24.85
C ASP A 99 -13.73 -4.53 24.52
N GLY A 100 -13.66 -4.90 23.24
CA GLY A 100 -13.37 -6.26 22.79
C GLY A 100 -14.59 -7.17 22.66
N PHE A 101 -15.78 -6.69 23.04
CA PHE A 101 -17.01 -7.46 22.94
C PHE A 101 -17.70 -7.27 21.59
N CYS A 102 -18.38 -8.33 21.17
CA CYS A 102 -19.28 -8.32 20.02
C CYS A 102 -20.66 -8.80 20.45
N GLU A 103 -21.71 -8.13 20.01
CA GLU A 103 -23.08 -8.48 20.36
C GLU A 103 -23.68 -9.36 19.27
N PHE A 104 -23.95 -10.62 19.63
CA PHE A 104 -24.56 -11.61 18.74
C PHE A 104 -26.04 -11.82 19.10
N PRO A 105 -26.88 -12.13 18.11
CA PRO A 105 -28.28 -12.44 18.36
C PRO A 105 -28.44 -13.60 19.33
N VAL A 106 -29.50 -13.60 20.14
CA VAL A 106 -29.86 -14.65 21.09
C VAL A 106 -28.91 -14.78 22.29
N VAL A 107 -27.59 -14.79 22.07
CA VAL A 107 -26.57 -15.00 23.11
C VAL A 107 -26.02 -13.71 23.71
N GLY A 108 -26.28 -12.56 23.06
CA GLY A 108 -25.85 -11.25 23.56
C GLY A 108 -24.37 -10.96 23.40
N LYS A 109 -23.77 -10.26 24.37
CA LYS A 109 -22.39 -9.80 24.31
C LYS A 109 -21.40 -10.93 24.63
N ILE A 110 -20.47 -11.17 23.70
CA ILE A 110 -19.39 -12.15 23.85
C ILE A 110 -18.06 -11.44 23.61
N ASP A 111 -17.10 -11.66 24.49
CA ASP A 111 -15.72 -11.19 24.33
C ASP A 111 -15.02 -12.03 23.26
N VAL A 112 -14.62 -11.39 22.15
CA VAL A 112 -13.98 -12.04 21.00
C VAL A 112 -12.59 -11.46 20.70
N SER A 113 -12.19 -10.39 21.39
CA SER A 113 -10.90 -9.77 21.15
C SER A 113 -9.74 -10.68 21.55
N GLY A 114 -8.69 -10.72 20.72
CA GLY A 114 -7.51 -11.55 20.95
C GLY A 114 -7.70 -13.03 20.60
N LEU A 115 -8.90 -13.46 20.23
CA LEU A 115 -9.16 -14.83 19.76
C LEU A 115 -8.77 -14.97 18.29
N SER A 116 -8.28 -16.15 17.93
CA SER A 116 -8.22 -16.58 16.53
C SER A 116 -9.64 -16.88 16.01
N ILE A 117 -9.78 -17.00 14.68
CA ILE A 117 -11.09 -17.33 14.09
C ILE A 117 -11.61 -18.69 14.60
N PRO A 118 -10.81 -19.78 14.64
CA PRO A 118 -11.26 -21.06 15.18
C PRO A 118 -11.65 -21.01 16.66
N GLU A 119 -10.89 -20.29 17.50
CA GLU A 119 -11.24 -20.13 18.91
C GLU A 119 -12.57 -19.36 19.08
N CYS A 120 -12.78 -18.32 18.28
CA CYS A 120 -14.02 -17.56 18.29
C CYS A 120 -15.21 -18.42 17.83
N GLN A 121 -15.05 -19.24 16.79
CA GLN A 121 -16.06 -20.19 16.32
C GLN A 121 -16.46 -21.17 17.45
N THR A 122 -15.46 -21.81 18.07
CA THR A 122 -15.70 -22.73 19.18
C THR A 122 -16.43 -22.07 20.36
N LYS A 123 -16.03 -20.83 20.71
CA LYS A 123 -16.68 -20.07 21.79
C LYS A 123 -18.15 -19.75 21.48
N LEU A 124 -18.45 -19.39 20.23
CA LEU A 124 -19.81 -19.14 19.78
C LEU A 124 -20.65 -20.40 19.74
N GLU A 125 -20.12 -21.50 19.21
CA GLU A 125 -20.81 -22.80 19.21
C GLU A 125 -21.18 -23.25 20.63
N GLN A 126 -20.28 -23.06 21.59
CA GLN A 126 -20.58 -23.30 23.00
C GLN A 126 -21.69 -22.40 23.56
N ALA A 127 -21.66 -21.11 23.23
CA ALA A 127 -22.67 -20.16 23.68
C ALA A 127 -24.06 -20.48 23.10
N TYR A 128 -24.13 -20.95 21.85
CA TYR A 128 -25.38 -21.32 21.19
C TYR A 128 -25.88 -22.73 21.51
N SER A 129 -25.07 -23.58 22.15
CA SER A 129 -25.41 -24.98 22.44
C SER A 129 -26.61 -25.15 23.39
N GLY A 130 -26.95 -24.13 24.21
CA GLY A 130 -28.11 -24.10 25.04
C GLY A 130 -29.45 -23.91 24.31
N GLN A 131 -29.42 -23.30 23.12
CA GLN A 131 -30.60 -22.95 22.33
C GLN A 131 -30.76 -23.82 21.06
N PHE A 132 -29.65 -24.32 20.51
CA PHE A 132 -29.62 -25.04 19.24
C PHE A 132 -28.91 -26.37 19.39
N ILE A 133 -29.38 -27.37 18.66
CA ILE A 133 -28.80 -28.71 18.66
C ILE A 133 -27.65 -28.75 17.67
N LYS A 134 -26.44 -29.07 18.14
CA LYS A 134 -25.19 -29.11 17.35
C LYS A 134 -24.99 -27.84 16.50
N PRO A 135 -24.89 -26.67 17.13
CA PRO A 135 -24.64 -25.46 16.40
C PRO A 135 -23.24 -25.47 15.75
N TYR A 136 -23.17 -24.97 14.53
CA TYR A 136 -21.92 -24.80 13.79
C TYR A 136 -21.82 -23.35 13.33
N ALA A 137 -20.76 -22.65 13.75
CA ALA A 137 -20.56 -21.24 13.50
C ALA A 137 -19.53 -21.02 12.40
N ILE A 138 -19.86 -20.21 11.41
CA ILE A 138 -18.90 -19.72 10.42
C ILE A 138 -18.68 -18.24 10.67
N ILE A 139 -17.41 -17.86 10.87
CA ILE A 139 -17.01 -16.47 11.09
C ILE A 139 -16.00 -16.07 10.02
N LYS A 140 -16.18 -14.86 9.47
CA LYS A 140 -15.23 -14.21 8.60
C LYS A 140 -15.01 -12.76 9.04
N VAL A 141 -13.78 -12.29 9.07
CA VAL A 141 -13.48 -10.88 9.27
C VAL A 141 -13.44 -10.20 7.91
N VAL A 142 -14.37 -9.27 7.66
CA VAL A 142 -14.61 -8.71 6.32
C VAL A 142 -13.93 -7.37 6.06
N ASN A 143 -13.44 -6.70 7.10
CA ASN A 143 -12.79 -5.39 6.95
C ASN A 143 -11.25 -5.46 7.01
N ARG A 144 -10.67 -6.64 6.81
CA ARG A 144 -9.23 -6.79 6.69
C ARG A 144 -8.74 -6.13 5.40
N ARG A 145 -7.77 -5.26 5.50
CA ARG A 145 -7.23 -4.53 4.35
C ARG A 145 -5.75 -4.19 4.55
N ALA A 146 -5.01 -4.11 3.46
CA ALA A 146 -3.69 -3.53 3.37
C ALA A 146 -3.70 -2.30 2.46
N LEU A 147 -2.68 -1.47 2.56
CA LEU A 147 -2.50 -0.29 1.71
C LEU A 147 -1.32 -0.54 0.77
N VAL A 148 -1.47 -0.21 -0.50
CA VAL A 148 -0.41 -0.31 -1.49
C VAL A 148 -0.15 1.06 -2.09
N TYR A 149 1.10 1.50 -2.04
CA TYR A 149 1.57 2.73 -2.69
C TYR A 149 2.62 2.34 -3.73
N SER A 150 2.37 2.61 -4.99
CA SER A 150 3.26 2.23 -6.08
C SER A 150 3.63 3.40 -6.96
N GLY A 151 4.92 3.53 -7.26
CA GLY A 151 5.44 4.49 -8.21
C GLY A 151 5.48 5.94 -7.73
N GLN A 152 5.76 6.86 -8.66
CA GLN A 152 6.04 8.28 -8.36
C GLN A 152 4.82 9.06 -7.87
N ARG A 153 3.64 8.73 -8.35
CA ARG A 153 2.41 9.44 -7.93
C ARG A 153 1.93 9.05 -6.54
N ALA A 154 2.50 7.99 -5.97
CA ALA A 154 2.10 7.45 -4.68
C ALA A 154 0.57 7.28 -4.55
N GLU A 155 -0.07 6.88 -5.65
CA GLU A 155 -1.48 6.55 -5.63
C GLU A 155 -1.68 5.39 -4.66
N GLY A 156 -2.48 5.64 -3.62
CA GLY A 156 -2.77 4.65 -2.59
C GLY A 156 -3.94 3.77 -3.02
N PHE A 157 -3.74 2.46 -3.01
CA PHE A 157 -4.79 1.47 -3.24
C PHE A 157 -5.09 0.75 -1.92
N VAL A 158 -6.38 0.62 -1.62
CA VAL A 158 -6.85 -0.20 -0.51
C VAL A 158 -7.11 -1.61 -1.03
N VAL A 159 -6.29 -2.56 -0.58
CA VAL A 159 -6.40 -3.96 -0.98
C VAL A 159 -7.18 -4.72 0.09
N PRO A 160 -8.38 -5.24 -0.21
CA PRO A 160 -9.13 -6.09 0.71
C PRO A 160 -8.48 -7.46 0.83
N LEU A 161 -8.26 -7.92 2.06
CA LEU A 161 -7.69 -9.24 2.35
C LEU A 161 -8.83 -10.25 2.55
N ILE A 162 -9.41 -10.71 1.46
CA ILE A 162 -10.56 -11.63 1.46
C ILE A 162 -10.15 -13.00 2.01
N ASN A 163 -8.94 -13.45 1.66
CA ASN A 163 -8.34 -14.67 2.13
C ASN A 163 -7.33 -14.40 3.26
N PRO A 164 -7.16 -15.33 4.22
CA PRO A 164 -6.13 -15.21 5.26
C PRO A 164 -4.70 -15.25 4.69
N ASN A 165 -4.50 -15.84 3.52
CA ASN A 165 -3.20 -16.13 2.93
C ASN A 165 -2.91 -15.28 1.69
N VAL A 166 -3.39 -14.04 1.63
CA VAL A 166 -3.04 -13.11 0.53
C VAL A 166 -1.55 -12.82 0.56
N THR A 167 -0.86 -13.18 -0.52
CA THR A 167 0.59 -12.95 -0.65
C THR A 167 0.91 -11.53 -1.09
N LEU A 168 2.17 -11.11 -0.91
CA LEU A 168 2.66 -9.82 -1.41
C LEU A 168 2.40 -9.65 -2.91
N LEU A 169 2.64 -10.69 -3.69
CA LEU A 169 2.45 -10.66 -5.14
C LEU A 169 0.96 -10.51 -5.52
N GLU A 170 0.07 -11.22 -4.81
CA GLU A 170 -1.37 -11.07 -5.00
C GLU A 170 -1.86 -9.67 -4.60
N ALA A 171 -1.39 -9.14 -3.48
CA ALA A 171 -1.75 -7.79 -3.05
C ALA A 171 -1.32 -6.72 -4.07
N LEU A 172 -0.09 -6.83 -4.60
CA LEU A 172 0.38 -5.98 -5.69
C LEU A 172 -0.48 -6.14 -6.94
N SER A 173 -0.84 -7.37 -7.31
CA SER A 173 -1.68 -7.64 -8.49
C SER A 173 -3.09 -7.05 -8.35
N ILE A 174 -3.70 -7.14 -7.17
CA ILE A 174 -5.01 -6.51 -6.87
C ILE A 174 -4.91 -4.99 -6.98
N ALA A 175 -3.79 -4.40 -6.57
CA ALA A 175 -3.54 -2.97 -6.68
C ALA A 175 -3.22 -2.49 -8.12
N GLY A 176 -3.25 -3.36 -9.13
CA GLY A 176 -2.96 -3.03 -10.53
C GLY A 176 -1.51 -3.33 -10.95
N GLY A 177 -0.76 -4.04 -10.13
CA GLY A 177 0.63 -4.42 -10.40
C GLY A 177 1.64 -3.32 -10.08
N LEU A 178 2.85 -3.50 -10.60
CA LEU A 178 3.91 -2.50 -10.52
C LEU A 178 3.69 -1.48 -11.66
N GLY A 179 3.53 -0.21 -11.30
CA GLY A 179 3.45 0.87 -12.28
C GLY A 179 4.74 1.00 -13.12
N GLN A 180 4.66 1.67 -14.27
CA GLN A 180 5.81 1.88 -15.15
C GLN A 180 6.99 2.59 -14.48
N ASP A 181 6.69 3.43 -13.49
CA ASP A 181 7.66 4.22 -12.74
C ASP A 181 8.07 3.55 -11.41
N ALA A 182 7.71 2.29 -11.21
CA ALA A 182 7.96 1.56 -9.97
C ALA A 182 9.26 0.76 -10.03
N ASN A 183 10.05 0.81 -8.95
CA ASN A 183 11.28 0.06 -8.82
C ASN A 183 11.02 -1.32 -8.22
N ALA A 184 10.94 -2.34 -9.06
CA ALA A 184 10.71 -3.72 -8.63
C ALA A 184 11.79 -4.28 -7.66
N SER A 185 13.00 -3.70 -7.66
CA SER A 185 14.06 -4.14 -6.74
C SER A 185 13.90 -3.59 -5.32
N LYS A 186 12.97 -2.64 -5.10
CA LYS A 186 12.78 -1.95 -3.83
C LYS A 186 11.31 -1.92 -3.43
N VAL A 187 10.78 -3.09 -3.11
CA VAL A 187 9.45 -3.26 -2.53
C VAL A 187 9.58 -3.41 -1.02
N ARG A 188 8.87 -2.58 -0.27
CA ARG A 188 8.92 -2.55 1.20
C ARG A 188 7.56 -2.83 1.80
N VAL A 189 7.53 -3.62 2.86
CA VAL A 189 6.32 -3.87 3.66
C VAL A 189 6.55 -3.35 5.07
N TYR A 190 5.70 -2.45 5.50
CA TYR A 190 5.68 -1.92 6.86
C TYR A 190 4.58 -2.59 7.65
N ARG A 191 4.92 -3.18 8.76
CA ARG A 191 4.01 -3.88 9.67
C ARG A 191 4.23 -3.42 11.10
N ILE A 192 3.15 -3.26 11.85
CA ILE A 192 3.22 -2.98 13.29
C ILE A 192 2.99 -4.28 14.05
N ILE A 193 4.01 -4.72 14.82
CA ILE A 193 3.95 -5.90 15.67
C ILE A 193 4.21 -5.45 17.11
N ASN A 194 3.26 -5.70 18.00
CA ASN A 194 3.35 -5.32 19.44
C ASN A 194 3.68 -3.84 19.65
N GLY A 195 3.12 -2.96 18.79
CA GLY A 195 3.37 -1.52 18.84
C GLY A 195 4.72 -1.07 18.27
N GLN A 196 5.54 -1.99 17.78
CA GLN A 196 6.81 -1.69 17.11
C GLN A 196 6.68 -1.82 15.60
N GLN A 197 7.19 -0.83 14.88
CA GLN A 197 7.22 -0.87 13.43
C GLN A 197 8.35 -1.77 12.95
N GLN A 198 8.00 -2.75 12.12
CA GLN A 198 8.94 -3.61 11.40
C GLN A 198 8.87 -3.32 9.92
N MET A 199 10.00 -3.37 9.26
CA MET A 199 10.10 -3.13 7.83
C MET A 199 10.80 -4.30 7.15
N TYR A 200 10.15 -4.84 6.12
CA TYR A 200 10.67 -5.92 5.28
C TYR A 200 10.95 -5.36 3.89
N SER A 201 12.07 -5.76 3.29
CA SER A 201 12.46 -5.35 1.94
C SER A 201 12.53 -6.54 1.00
N PHE A 202 11.97 -6.38 -0.21
CA PHE A 202 11.88 -7.42 -1.23
C PHE A 202 12.44 -6.90 -2.54
N ASP A 203 13.26 -7.72 -3.20
CA ASP A 203 13.71 -7.49 -4.57
C ASP A 203 12.91 -8.41 -5.51
N LEU A 204 11.90 -7.85 -6.18
CA LEU A 204 11.06 -8.57 -7.15
C LEU A 204 11.57 -8.43 -8.59
N SER A 205 12.74 -7.80 -8.81
CA SER A 205 13.34 -7.67 -10.14
C SER A 205 14.02 -8.95 -10.62
N LYS A 206 14.27 -9.89 -9.69
CA LYS A 206 14.95 -11.15 -9.93
C LYS A 206 14.06 -12.34 -9.62
N ILE A 207 14.30 -13.47 -10.30
CA ILE A 207 13.56 -14.71 -10.09
C ILE A 207 13.74 -15.24 -8.65
N GLU A 208 14.92 -15.07 -8.07
CA GLU A 208 15.21 -15.46 -6.70
C GLU A 208 14.32 -14.73 -5.68
N GLY A 209 13.91 -13.50 -6.00
CA GLY A 209 12.98 -12.70 -5.19
C GLY A 209 11.56 -13.27 -5.14
N LEU A 210 11.17 -14.09 -6.12
CA LEU A 210 9.84 -14.72 -6.15
C LEU A 210 9.61 -15.65 -4.95
N HIS A 211 10.65 -16.31 -4.43
CA HIS A 211 10.51 -17.12 -3.23
C HIS A 211 10.03 -16.29 -2.03
N ASN A 212 10.53 -15.08 -1.90
CA ASN A 212 10.14 -14.15 -0.85
C ASN A 212 8.80 -13.44 -1.14
N ALA A 213 8.33 -13.46 -2.38
CA ALA A 213 7.05 -12.87 -2.79
C ALA A 213 5.82 -13.63 -2.26
N HIS A 214 6.02 -14.85 -1.75
CA HIS A 214 5.01 -15.61 -1.00
C HIS A 214 4.79 -15.11 0.44
N PHE A 215 5.46 -14.01 0.82
CA PHE A 215 5.22 -13.34 2.11
C PHE A 215 3.75 -12.98 2.26
N ILE A 216 3.11 -13.46 3.35
CA ILE A 216 1.69 -13.24 3.62
C ILE A 216 1.46 -11.84 4.17
N ILE A 217 0.59 -11.10 3.54
CA ILE A 217 0.18 -9.76 3.93
C ILE A 217 -0.86 -9.81 5.04
N GLN A 218 -0.68 -8.99 6.06
CA GLN A 218 -1.58 -8.88 7.20
C GLN A 218 -2.43 -7.61 7.15
N ALA A 219 -3.53 -7.61 7.90
CA ALA A 219 -4.35 -6.43 8.04
C ALA A 219 -3.55 -5.27 8.69
N GLY A 220 -3.61 -4.11 8.06
CA GLY A 220 -2.85 -2.93 8.49
C GLY A 220 -1.46 -2.80 7.88
N ASP A 221 -1.00 -3.78 7.08
CA ASP A 221 0.26 -3.64 6.36
C ASP A 221 0.20 -2.50 5.34
N ILE A 222 1.33 -1.81 5.20
CA ILE A 222 1.56 -0.81 4.16
C ILE A 222 2.63 -1.34 3.23
N ILE A 223 2.28 -1.57 1.97
CA ILE A 223 3.18 -1.99 0.91
C ILE A 223 3.59 -0.75 0.13
N HIS A 224 4.86 -0.47 0.08
CA HIS A 224 5.41 0.66 -0.66
C HIS A 224 6.39 0.18 -1.71
N VAL A 225 6.13 0.51 -2.98
CA VAL A 225 7.06 0.28 -4.09
C VAL A 225 7.74 1.59 -4.41
N GLU A 226 9.06 1.64 -4.19
CA GLU A 226 9.85 2.83 -4.43
C GLU A 226 9.78 3.24 -5.91
N PRO A 227 9.62 4.52 -6.24
CA PRO A 227 9.62 4.95 -7.63
C PRO A 227 11.02 4.89 -8.24
N MET A 228 11.10 4.68 -9.55
CA MET A 228 12.35 4.85 -10.29
C MET A 228 12.68 6.34 -10.44
N PRO A 229 13.94 6.74 -10.27
CA PRO A 229 14.38 8.10 -10.55
C PRO A 229 14.15 8.46 -12.02
N GLN A 230 13.35 9.47 -12.30
CA GLN A 230 13.10 9.92 -13.67
C GLN A 230 14.03 11.10 -14.03
N VAL A 231 15.32 10.84 -14.08
CA VAL A 231 16.35 11.84 -14.40
C VAL A 231 16.05 12.59 -15.72
N LEU A 232 15.54 11.88 -16.73
CA LEU A 232 15.19 12.47 -18.03
C LEU A 232 14.03 13.47 -17.96
N ARG A 233 13.02 13.20 -17.13
CA ARG A 233 11.84 14.06 -16.99
C ARG A 233 12.19 15.33 -16.21
N GLU A 234 13.00 15.22 -15.16
CA GLU A 234 13.51 16.37 -14.38
C GLU A 234 14.44 17.25 -15.23
N VAL A 235 15.34 16.66 -16.01
CA VAL A 235 16.16 17.37 -16.98
C VAL A 235 15.31 18.12 -18.01
N GLN A 236 14.25 17.51 -18.52
CA GLN A 236 13.34 18.18 -19.46
C GLN A 236 12.55 19.32 -18.83
N GLN A 237 12.07 19.17 -17.61
CA GLN A 237 11.24 20.19 -16.96
C GLN A 237 12.05 21.35 -16.39
N ASP A 238 13.22 21.06 -15.82
CA ASP A 238 13.99 22.05 -15.08
C ASP A 238 15.15 22.66 -15.88
N ILE A 239 15.80 21.88 -16.75
CA ILE A 239 17.00 22.32 -17.45
C ILE A 239 16.72 22.84 -18.86
N LEU A 240 15.81 22.23 -19.60
CA LEU A 240 15.50 22.65 -20.96
C LEU A 240 15.07 24.13 -21.09
N PRO A 241 14.24 24.68 -20.20
CA PRO A 241 13.90 26.12 -20.25
C PRO A 241 15.14 27.05 -20.15
N PHE A 242 16.09 26.67 -19.28
CA PHE A 242 17.32 27.45 -19.13
C PHE A 242 18.23 27.34 -20.37
N VAL A 243 18.33 26.17 -20.96
CA VAL A 243 19.09 25.96 -22.22
C VAL A 243 18.48 26.79 -23.36
N GLN A 244 17.14 26.85 -23.45
CA GLN A 244 16.46 27.67 -24.45
C GLN A 244 16.70 29.17 -24.25
N ILE A 245 16.69 29.66 -23.02
CA ILE A 245 16.99 31.08 -22.70
C ILE A 245 18.45 31.42 -23.08
N ILE A 246 19.40 30.56 -22.74
CA ILE A 246 20.83 30.79 -23.05
C ILE A 246 21.07 30.75 -24.56
N SER A 247 20.46 29.80 -25.28
CA SER A 247 20.59 29.73 -26.73
C SER A 247 19.96 30.93 -27.45
N SER A 248 18.82 31.44 -26.97
CA SER A 248 18.18 32.63 -27.54
C SER A 248 19.02 33.88 -27.31
N LEU A 249 19.62 34.02 -26.12
CA LEU A 249 20.56 35.11 -25.82
C LEU A 249 21.80 35.04 -26.72
N ALA A 250 22.37 33.88 -26.94
CA ALA A 250 23.53 33.68 -27.82
C ALA A 250 23.23 34.09 -29.29
N ILE A 251 22.01 33.75 -29.77
CA ILE A 251 21.57 34.17 -31.12
C ILE A 251 21.45 35.70 -31.20
N ILE A 252 20.83 36.33 -30.20
CA ILE A 252 20.68 37.80 -30.16
C ILE A 252 22.04 38.48 -30.17
N VAL A 253 22.99 38.02 -29.38
CA VAL A 253 24.36 38.55 -29.33
C VAL A 253 25.07 38.33 -30.70
N GLY A 254 24.89 37.17 -31.31
CA GLY A 254 25.45 36.86 -32.62
C GLY A 254 24.93 37.78 -33.73
N VAL A 255 23.61 38.02 -33.75
CA VAL A 255 22.98 38.97 -34.68
C VAL A 255 23.46 40.40 -34.47
N PHE A 256 23.55 40.83 -33.20
CA PHE A 256 24.05 42.17 -32.85
C PHE A 256 25.51 42.40 -33.30
N THR A 257 26.36 41.39 -33.13
CA THR A 257 27.77 41.46 -33.56
C THR A 257 27.93 41.51 -35.08
N THR A 258 27.02 40.85 -35.83
CA THR A 258 27.03 40.88 -37.32
C THR A 258 26.46 42.17 -37.91
N ILE A 259 25.58 42.88 -37.19
CA ILE A 259 25.00 44.16 -37.65
C ILE A 259 25.96 45.36 -37.37
N ILE A 260 26.79 45.27 -36.32
CA ILE A 260 27.68 46.33 -35.89
C ILE A 260 29.05 46.24 -36.60
N ASN A 261 29.39 45.17 -37.25
CA ASN A 261 30.62 44.97 -38.00
C ASN A 261 30.36 45.13 -39.50
#